data_55c4d730b575a126d82ca9f184e1b8da
#
_entry.id   55c4d730b575a126d82ca9f184e1b8da
#
_cell.length_a   1.000
_cell.length_b   1.000
_cell.length_c   1.000
_cell.angle_alpha   90.00
_cell.angle_beta   90.00
_cell.angle_gamma   90.00
#
_symmetry.space_group_name_H-M   'P 1'
#
loop_
_entity.id
_entity.type
_entity.pdbx_description
1 polymer ?
#
loop_
_entity_poly.entity_id
_entity_poly.type
_entity_poly.pdbx_seq_one_letter_code
_entity_poly.pdbx_strand_id
1 'polypeptide(L)'
;MDKTVSSPEQAVAGIGNGAVLMIGGFGGSGAPVELVHALVDRYVATGSPTDLTVVNNNAGNGRVGIAAMIDAGMVVRMVCSFPRSSDPRAFTEKYLASEIDLELVPQGTLAERIRAAGAGIPAFYTPTSYGTELAEGKPVAEFDGKKYVQERWLQADVAIIKAELADAHGNLTYRHAARNFSPLMCMAAGVSIVQARKVVAPGDIDPEHVVTPGIFVDAVLEVPEPLQEEELVRSGEAYR
;
A
#
# COMPACT_ATOMS: atom_id res chain seq x y z
N MET A 1 -0.34 -6.35 24.27
CA MET A 1 1.00 -6.78 23.83
C MET A 1 1.65 -5.59 23.16
N ASP A 2 2.90 -5.29 23.52
CA ASP A 2 3.66 -4.21 22.88
C ASP A 2 4.08 -4.63 21.48
N LYS A 3 3.80 -3.78 20.47
CA LYS A 3 4.07 -4.01 19.04
C LYS A 3 5.14 -3.08 18.49
N THR A 4 5.78 -2.30 19.36
CA THR A 4 6.81 -1.37 18.92
C THR A 4 8.07 -2.10 18.43
N VAL A 5 8.66 -1.59 17.36
CA VAL A 5 9.94 -2.05 16.82
C VAL A 5 10.93 -0.89 16.80
N SER A 6 12.23 -1.23 16.87
CA SER A 6 13.28 -0.24 17.10
C SER A 6 13.88 0.35 15.83
N SER A 7 13.65 -0.28 14.66
CA SER A 7 14.20 0.22 13.41
C SER A 7 13.36 -0.19 12.19
N PRO A 8 13.48 0.55 11.06
CA PRO A 8 12.83 0.20 9.81
C PRO A 8 13.25 -1.19 9.30
N GLU A 9 14.54 -1.56 9.44
CA GLU A 9 15.08 -2.84 9.00
C GLU A 9 14.45 -4.00 9.78
N GLN A 10 14.28 -3.83 11.09
CA GLN A 10 13.58 -4.81 11.93
C GLN A 10 12.13 -4.98 11.48
N ALA A 11 11.46 -3.88 11.19
CA ALA A 11 10.07 -3.88 10.77
C ALA A 11 9.84 -4.66 9.48
N VAL A 12 10.72 -4.51 8.48
CA VAL A 12 10.58 -5.14 7.17
C VAL A 12 11.28 -6.50 7.04
N ALA A 13 11.94 -6.98 8.09
CA ALA A 13 12.78 -8.19 8.05
C ALA A 13 12.02 -9.47 7.61
N GLY A 14 10.73 -9.56 7.95
CA GLY A 14 9.87 -10.71 7.66
C GLY A 14 9.30 -10.77 6.23
N ILE A 15 9.50 -9.75 5.40
CA ILE A 15 8.94 -9.71 4.05
C ILE A 15 9.74 -10.63 3.13
N GLY A 16 9.09 -11.64 2.55
CA GLY A 16 9.72 -12.66 1.69
C GLY A 16 9.61 -12.37 0.19
N ASN A 17 10.29 -13.20 -0.60
CA ASN A 17 10.16 -13.17 -2.06
C ASN A 17 8.75 -13.54 -2.50
N GLY A 18 8.28 -12.96 -3.60
CA GLY A 18 6.96 -13.21 -4.16
C GLY A 18 5.79 -12.61 -3.35
N ALA A 19 6.07 -11.87 -2.28
CA ALA A 19 5.02 -11.31 -1.42
C ALA A 19 4.14 -10.29 -2.16
N VAL A 20 2.86 -10.30 -1.82
CA VAL A 20 1.91 -9.25 -2.19
C VAL A 20 1.95 -8.18 -1.11
N LEU A 21 2.38 -6.98 -1.49
CA LEU A 21 2.51 -5.83 -0.59
C LEU A 21 1.43 -4.78 -0.89
N MET A 22 0.62 -4.43 0.08
CA MET A 22 -0.19 -3.21 0.06
C MET A 22 0.61 -2.08 0.68
N ILE A 23 0.87 -1.02 -0.08
CA ILE A 23 1.62 0.14 0.40
C ILE A 23 0.68 1.34 0.46
N GLY A 24 0.52 1.95 1.63
CA GLY A 24 -0.29 3.14 1.83
C GLY A 24 0.23 4.33 1.02
N GLY A 25 -0.66 5.27 0.75
CA GLY A 25 -0.33 6.50 0.02
C GLY A 25 -1.34 6.84 -1.07
N PHE A 26 -1.51 8.14 -1.29
CA PHE A 26 -2.36 8.71 -2.33
C PHE A 26 -1.73 10.02 -2.82
N GLY A 27 -1.11 9.99 -4.01
CA GLY A 27 -0.36 11.14 -4.53
C GLY A 27 0.76 11.60 -3.59
N GLY A 28 1.47 10.66 -2.94
CA GLY A 28 2.51 10.95 -1.93
C GLY A 28 1.97 11.18 -0.50
N SER A 29 0.68 11.55 -0.36
CA SER A 29 0.09 11.75 0.97
C SER A 29 -0.05 10.44 1.73
N GLY A 30 0.63 10.31 2.87
CA GLY A 30 0.60 9.11 3.70
C GLY A 30 1.46 7.95 3.20
N ALA A 31 2.44 8.22 2.32
CA ALA A 31 3.42 7.22 1.90
C ALA A 31 4.38 6.87 3.05
N PRO A 32 4.61 5.58 3.34
CA PRO A 32 5.52 5.10 4.39
C PRO A 32 6.97 5.01 3.86
N VAL A 33 7.57 6.16 3.55
CA VAL A 33 8.81 6.26 2.77
C VAL A 33 9.96 5.51 3.42
N GLU A 34 10.15 5.65 4.74
CA GLU A 34 11.26 5.05 5.47
C GLU A 34 11.18 3.52 5.47
N LEU A 35 9.99 2.96 5.65
CA LEU A 35 9.80 1.50 5.59
C LEU A 35 10.04 0.95 4.18
N VAL A 36 9.59 1.68 3.16
CA VAL A 36 9.82 1.31 1.75
C VAL A 36 11.30 1.39 1.41
N HIS A 37 12.01 2.44 1.85
CA HIS A 37 13.44 2.59 1.63
C HIS A 37 14.25 1.50 2.35
N ALA A 38 13.90 1.15 3.59
CA ALA A 38 14.55 0.04 4.30
C ALA A 38 14.39 -1.31 3.57
N LEU A 39 13.27 -1.49 2.86
CA LEU A 39 13.07 -2.67 2.03
C LEU A 39 13.98 -2.67 0.80
N VAL A 40 14.20 -1.50 0.17
CA VAL A 40 15.17 -1.32 -0.93
C VAL A 40 16.59 -1.58 -0.44
N ASP A 41 16.99 -1.01 0.71
CA ASP A 41 18.31 -1.21 1.29
C ASP A 41 18.59 -2.69 1.59
N ARG A 42 17.61 -3.38 2.15
CA ARG A 42 17.70 -4.82 2.39
C ARG A 42 17.90 -5.59 1.08
N TYR A 43 17.15 -5.26 0.03
CA TYR A 43 17.32 -5.88 -1.28
C TYR A 43 18.71 -5.63 -1.85
N VAL A 44 19.20 -4.41 -1.80
CA VAL A 44 20.56 -4.06 -2.27
C VAL A 44 21.63 -4.84 -1.51
N ALA A 45 21.46 -5.01 -0.19
CA ALA A 45 22.43 -5.70 0.65
C ALA A 45 22.40 -7.23 0.50
N THR A 46 21.22 -7.82 0.22
CA THR A 46 21.00 -9.27 0.33
C THR A 46 20.49 -9.94 -0.94
N GLY A 47 20.02 -9.19 -1.94
CA GLY A 47 19.30 -9.70 -3.10
C GLY A 47 17.85 -10.13 -2.80
N SER A 48 17.30 -9.81 -1.63
CA SER A 48 15.95 -10.23 -1.21
C SER A 48 15.26 -9.09 -0.44
N PRO A 49 13.92 -8.90 -0.62
CA PRO A 49 12.97 -9.71 -1.38
C PRO A 49 12.95 -9.40 -2.89
N THR A 50 12.55 -10.39 -3.69
CA THR A 50 12.34 -10.30 -5.15
C THR A 50 10.90 -10.64 -5.52
N ASP A 51 10.54 -10.41 -6.78
CA ASP A 51 9.28 -10.86 -7.41
C ASP A 51 8.03 -10.35 -6.70
N LEU A 52 8.10 -9.13 -6.18
CA LEU A 52 7.03 -8.52 -5.41
C LEU A 52 5.85 -8.09 -6.31
N THR A 53 4.63 -8.33 -5.82
CA THR A 53 3.43 -7.65 -6.31
C THR A 53 3.12 -6.48 -5.41
N VAL A 54 3.07 -5.27 -5.94
CA VAL A 54 2.75 -4.05 -5.18
C VAL A 54 1.35 -3.57 -5.51
N VAL A 55 0.56 -3.31 -4.48
CA VAL A 55 -0.78 -2.72 -4.54
C VAL A 55 -0.73 -1.32 -3.94
N ASN A 56 -1.03 -0.30 -4.75
CA ASN A 56 -1.10 1.10 -4.31
C ASN A 56 -2.07 1.87 -5.22
N ASN A 57 -2.41 3.09 -4.87
CA ASN A 57 -3.22 3.95 -5.74
C ASN A 57 -2.49 4.32 -7.04
N ASN A 58 -1.18 4.53 -6.99
CA ASN A 58 -0.34 4.87 -8.14
C ASN A 58 0.85 3.89 -8.26
N ALA A 59 1.69 4.08 -9.27
CA ALA A 59 2.86 3.23 -9.52
C ALA A 59 4.18 3.93 -9.17
N GLY A 60 4.19 4.66 -8.06
CA GLY A 60 5.37 5.42 -7.62
C GLY A 60 5.49 6.79 -8.32
N ASN A 61 6.42 7.61 -7.85
CA ASN A 61 6.68 8.95 -8.34
C ASN A 61 8.17 9.28 -8.22
N GLY A 62 8.75 9.88 -9.26
CA GLY A 62 10.19 10.16 -9.30
C GLY A 62 11.05 8.89 -9.25
N ARG A 63 12.01 8.87 -8.32
CA ARG A 63 12.92 7.74 -8.07
C ARG A 63 13.08 7.44 -6.57
N VAL A 64 11.99 7.59 -5.81
CA VAL A 64 11.94 7.37 -4.37
C VAL A 64 10.74 6.48 -4.02
N GLY A 65 10.66 5.97 -2.81
CA GLY A 65 9.55 5.14 -2.38
C GLY A 65 9.31 3.94 -3.31
N ILE A 66 8.05 3.77 -3.75
CA ILE A 66 7.68 2.67 -4.68
C ILE A 66 8.48 2.74 -5.99
N ALA A 67 8.75 3.94 -6.51
CA ALA A 67 9.55 4.09 -7.73
C ALA A 67 10.99 3.57 -7.55
N ALA A 68 11.59 3.73 -6.38
CA ALA A 68 12.90 3.14 -6.07
C ALA A 68 12.86 1.60 -6.04
N MET A 69 11.78 0.99 -5.51
CA MET A 69 11.59 -0.47 -5.57
C MET A 69 11.50 -0.98 -7.02
N ILE A 70 10.82 -0.23 -7.88
CA ILE A 70 10.67 -0.56 -9.30
C ILE A 70 12.02 -0.40 -10.02
N ASP A 71 12.75 0.69 -9.81
CA ASP A 71 14.08 0.92 -10.39
C ASP A 71 15.07 -0.17 -9.96
N ALA A 72 15.02 -0.61 -8.71
CA ALA A 72 15.85 -1.71 -8.19
C ALA A 72 15.49 -3.08 -8.78
N GLY A 73 14.35 -3.24 -9.46
CA GLY A 73 13.92 -4.51 -10.05
C GLY A 73 13.28 -5.47 -9.06
N MET A 74 12.81 -5.00 -7.91
CA MET A 74 12.14 -5.81 -6.89
C MET A 74 10.70 -6.17 -7.24
N VAL A 75 10.04 -5.35 -8.10
CA VAL A 75 8.61 -5.42 -8.39
C VAL A 75 8.39 -6.02 -9.77
N VAL A 76 7.65 -7.12 -9.83
CA VAL A 76 7.28 -7.78 -11.11
C VAL A 76 5.83 -7.52 -11.51
N ARG A 77 5.01 -7.06 -10.58
CA ARG A 77 3.60 -6.73 -10.85
C ARG A 77 3.13 -5.52 -10.04
N MET A 78 2.45 -4.61 -10.71
CA MET A 78 1.80 -3.44 -10.10
C MET A 78 0.29 -3.54 -10.24
N VAL A 79 -0.45 -3.41 -9.13
CA VAL A 79 -1.91 -3.31 -9.09
C VAL A 79 -2.27 -1.90 -8.62
N CYS A 80 -2.78 -1.06 -9.51
CA CYS A 80 -3.06 0.34 -9.18
C CYS A 80 -4.21 0.93 -9.99
N SER A 81 -4.69 2.09 -9.59
CA SER A 81 -5.74 2.81 -10.30
C SER A 81 -5.22 3.95 -11.17
N PHE A 82 -4.03 4.45 -10.91
CA PHE A 82 -3.44 5.57 -11.62
C PHE A 82 -1.92 5.41 -11.78
N PRO A 83 -1.45 4.67 -12.80
CA PRO A 83 -0.02 4.41 -13.00
C PRO A 83 0.79 5.65 -13.40
N ARG A 84 0.13 6.74 -13.82
CA ARG A 84 0.77 8.02 -14.17
C ARG A 84 0.76 8.97 -12.98
N SER A 85 1.91 9.17 -12.37
CA SER A 85 2.19 10.24 -11.41
C SER A 85 2.76 11.48 -12.11
N SER A 86 3.26 12.46 -11.38
CA SER A 86 3.91 13.65 -11.96
C SER A 86 5.25 13.28 -12.64
N ASP A 87 5.95 12.27 -12.13
CA ASP A 87 7.14 11.68 -12.74
C ASP A 87 7.04 10.14 -12.75
N PRO A 88 6.43 9.54 -13.80
CA PRO A 88 6.16 8.11 -13.87
C PRO A 88 7.30 7.31 -14.52
N ARG A 89 8.50 7.86 -14.67
CA ARG A 89 9.58 7.27 -15.49
C ARG A 89 9.95 5.86 -15.06
N ALA A 90 10.18 5.63 -13.76
CA ALA A 90 10.57 4.33 -13.24
C ALA A 90 9.60 3.22 -13.67
N PHE A 91 8.29 3.44 -13.47
CA PHE A 91 7.26 2.48 -13.89
C PHE A 91 7.17 2.38 -15.42
N THR A 92 7.14 3.51 -16.13
CA THR A 92 6.90 3.53 -17.59
C THR A 92 8.03 2.81 -18.35
N GLU A 93 9.28 3.03 -17.96
CA GLU A 93 10.44 2.36 -18.58
C GLU A 93 10.35 0.84 -18.42
N LYS A 94 10.09 0.35 -17.23
CA LYS A 94 9.97 -1.08 -16.92
C LYS A 94 8.74 -1.73 -17.58
N TYR A 95 7.61 -1.04 -17.60
CA TYR A 95 6.38 -1.52 -18.24
C TYR A 95 6.56 -1.65 -19.76
N LEU A 96 7.16 -0.66 -20.43
CA LEU A 96 7.43 -0.72 -21.87
C LEU A 96 8.47 -1.79 -22.23
N ALA A 97 9.39 -2.10 -21.33
CA ALA A 97 10.35 -3.20 -21.47
C ALA A 97 9.74 -4.58 -21.17
N SER A 98 8.46 -4.65 -20.79
CA SER A 98 7.79 -5.90 -20.35
C SER A 98 8.45 -6.56 -19.13
N GLU A 99 9.09 -5.76 -18.28
CA GLU A 99 9.74 -6.21 -17.05
C GLU A 99 8.79 -6.15 -15.83
N ILE A 100 7.65 -5.47 -15.96
CA ILE A 100 6.63 -5.37 -14.92
C ILE A 100 5.22 -5.49 -15.51
N ASP A 101 4.37 -6.30 -14.89
CA ASP A 101 2.97 -6.43 -15.25
C ASP A 101 2.13 -5.32 -14.59
N LEU A 102 1.09 -4.87 -15.28
CA LEU A 102 0.10 -3.92 -14.75
C LEU A 102 -1.29 -4.55 -14.68
N GLU A 103 -1.88 -4.55 -13.50
CA GLU A 103 -3.32 -4.69 -13.31
C GLU A 103 -3.92 -3.32 -13.02
N LEU A 104 -4.57 -2.73 -14.01
CA LEU A 104 -5.27 -1.46 -13.86
C LEU A 104 -6.66 -1.70 -13.27
N VAL A 105 -6.94 -1.10 -12.12
CA VAL A 105 -8.21 -1.24 -11.40
C VAL A 105 -8.80 0.13 -11.13
N PRO A 106 -10.07 0.41 -11.51
CA PRO A 106 -10.71 1.68 -11.16
C PRO A 106 -10.64 1.93 -9.65
N GLN A 107 -10.35 3.16 -9.24
CA GLN A 107 -10.00 3.49 -7.85
C GLN A 107 -11.05 3.06 -6.82
N GLY A 108 -12.34 3.27 -7.11
CA GLY A 108 -13.42 2.80 -6.23
C GLY A 108 -13.48 1.28 -6.16
N THR A 109 -13.23 0.59 -7.27
CA THR A 109 -13.15 -0.88 -7.31
C THR A 109 -11.92 -1.38 -6.54
N LEU A 110 -10.76 -0.72 -6.65
CA LEU A 110 -9.57 -1.06 -5.87
C LEU A 110 -9.86 -0.95 -4.37
N ALA A 111 -10.42 0.17 -3.92
CA ALA A 111 -10.80 0.37 -2.53
C ALA A 111 -11.78 -0.70 -2.04
N GLU A 112 -12.80 -1.04 -2.83
CA GLU A 112 -13.80 -2.02 -2.45
C GLU A 112 -13.25 -3.46 -2.47
N ARG A 113 -12.36 -3.81 -3.39
CA ARG A 113 -11.67 -5.11 -3.40
C ARG A 113 -10.84 -5.32 -2.13
N ILE A 114 -10.11 -4.27 -1.68
CA ILE A 114 -9.35 -4.28 -0.42
C ILE A 114 -10.33 -4.38 0.77
N ARG A 115 -11.39 -3.55 0.80
CA ARG A 115 -12.38 -3.59 1.87
C ARG A 115 -13.07 -4.95 1.97
N ALA A 116 -13.45 -5.53 0.83
CA ALA A 116 -14.08 -6.85 0.77
C ALA A 116 -13.17 -7.93 1.36
N ALA A 117 -11.87 -7.89 1.10
CA ALA A 117 -10.90 -8.80 1.70
C ALA A 117 -10.87 -8.68 3.23
N GLY A 118 -10.77 -7.47 3.76
CA GLY A 118 -10.80 -7.22 5.20
C GLY A 118 -12.11 -7.62 5.88
N ALA A 119 -13.21 -7.67 5.14
CA ALA A 119 -14.53 -8.09 5.62
C ALA A 119 -14.83 -9.59 5.38
N GLY A 120 -13.92 -10.34 4.76
CA GLY A 120 -14.15 -11.75 4.41
C GLY A 120 -15.16 -11.96 3.28
N ILE A 121 -15.41 -10.93 2.43
CA ILE A 121 -16.33 -10.99 1.29
C ILE A 121 -15.55 -11.37 0.04
N PRO A 122 -15.68 -12.60 -0.51
CA PRO A 122 -14.80 -13.09 -1.56
C PRO A 122 -15.04 -12.45 -2.93
N ALA A 123 -16.23 -11.88 -3.16
CA ALA A 123 -16.59 -11.19 -4.41
C ALA A 123 -17.78 -10.26 -4.17
N PHE A 124 -17.91 -9.25 -5.03
CA PHE A 124 -19.03 -8.33 -5.07
C PHE A 124 -19.34 -7.92 -6.51
N TYR A 125 -20.47 -7.27 -6.73
CA TYR A 125 -20.89 -6.76 -8.05
C TYR A 125 -20.82 -5.23 -8.07
N THR A 126 -20.27 -4.67 -9.16
CA THR A 126 -20.18 -3.22 -9.39
C THR A 126 -20.56 -2.87 -10.82
N PRO A 127 -21.24 -1.74 -11.09
CA PRO A 127 -21.50 -1.30 -12.46
C PRO A 127 -20.22 -0.72 -13.12
N THR A 128 -19.19 -0.44 -12.35
CA THR A 128 -17.93 0.12 -12.85
C THR A 128 -17.25 -0.87 -13.79
N SER A 129 -16.71 -0.37 -14.89
CA SER A 129 -16.03 -1.12 -15.95
C SER A 129 -16.94 -1.96 -16.86
N TYR A 130 -18.25 -2.08 -16.60
CA TYR A 130 -19.12 -2.80 -17.53
C TYR A 130 -19.03 -2.20 -18.94
N GLY A 131 -18.82 -3.05 -19.95
CA GLY A 131 -18.68 -2.64 -21.36
C GLY A 131 -17.30 -2.10 -21.75
N THR A 132 -16.29 -2.26 -20.87
CA THR A 132 -14.89 -1.91 -21.15
C THR A 132 -13.99 -3.15 -21.13
N GLU A 133 -12.77 -3.02 -21.64
CA GLU A 133 -11.73 -4.07 -21.59
C GLU A 133 -11.46 -4.58 -20.15
N LEU A 134 -11.64 -3.72 -19.14
CA LEU A 134 -11.45 -4.11 -17.73
C LEU A 134 -12.49 -5.11 -17.22
N ALA A 135 -13.57 -5.33 -17.94
CA ALA A 135 -14.60 -6.32 -17.63
C ALA A 135 -14.40 -7.66 -18.36
N GLU A 136 -13.44 -7.74 -19.28
CA GLU A 136 -13.24 -8.97 -20.06
C GLU A 136 -12.88 -10.15 -19.16
N GLY A 137 -13.51 -11.30 -19.44
CA GLY A 137 -13.33 -12.53 -18.66
C GLY A 137 -13.97 -12.54 -17.27
N LYS A 138 -14.60 -11.44 -16.83
CA LYS A 138 -15.30 -11.37 -15.55
C LYS A 138 -16.78 -11.74 -15.67
N PRO A 139 -17.37 -12.45 -14.69
CA PRO A 139 -18.80 -12.73 -14.67
C PRO A 139 -19.62 -11.43 -14.65
N VAL A 140 -20.74 -11.42 -15.38
CA VAL A 140 -21.68 -10.32 -15.42
C VAL A 140 -23.04 -10.80 -14.95
N ALA A 141 -23.71 -10.00 -14.10
CA ALA A 141 -25.08 -10.22 -13.67
C ALA A 141 -25.94 -8.97 -13.92
N GLU A 142 -27.25 -9.16 -13.94
CA GLU A 142 -28.20 -8.07 -14.05
C GLU A 142 -29.04 -7.97 -12.78
N PHE A 143 -29.12 -6.76 -12.24
CA PHE A 143 -29.98 -6.43 -11.11
C PHE A 143 -30.79 -5.17 -11.48
N ASP A 144 -32.09 -5.25 -11.33
CA ASP A 144 -33.02 -4.14 -11.59
C ASP A 144 -32.80 -3.49 -12.99
N GLY A 145 -32.58 -4.32 -14.02
CA GLY A 145 -32.37 -3.88 -15.40
C GLY A 145 -31.00 -3.24 -15.69
N LYS A 146 -30.06 -3.29 -14.73
CA LYS A 146 -28.71 -2.74 -14.86
C LYS A 146 -27.67 -3.85 -14.79
N LYS A 147 -26.66 -3.78 -15.67
CA LYS A 147 -25.55 -4.73 -15.72
C LYS A 147 -24.46 -4.39 -14.71
N TYR A 148 -23.90 -5.44 -14.12
CA TYR A 148 -22.85 -5.37 -13.12
C TYR A 148 -21.77 -6.39 -13.43
N VAL A 149 -20.51 -6.03 -13.15
CA VAL A 149 -19.35 -6.92 -13.26
C VAL A 149 -19.02 -7.46 -11.88
N GLN A 150 -18.71 -8.74 -11.79
CA GLN A 150 -18.21 -9.34 -10.56
C GLN A 150 -16.74 -9.01 -10.38
N GLU A 151 -16.40 -8.46 -9.22
CA GLU A 151 -15.02 -8.24 -8.78
C GLU A 151 -14.70 -9.14 -7.60
N ARG A 152 -13.47 -9.67 -7.57
CA ARG A 152 -12.98 -10.48 -6.46
C ARG A 152 -12.25 -9.59 -5.45
N TRP A 153 -12.25 -10.03 -4.19
CA TRP A 153 -11.45 -9.41 -3.15
C TRP A 153 -9.97 -9.34 -3.54
N LEU A 154 -9.23 -8.44 -2.88
CA LEU A 154 -7.80 -8.29 -3.02
C LEU A 154 -7.17 -8.39 -1.61
N GLN A 155 -6.47 -9.48 -1.36
CA GLN A 155 -5.72 -9.75 -0.13
C GLN A 155 -4.23 -9.46 -0.35
N ALA A 156 -3.49 -9.26 0.74
CA ALA A 156 -2.04 -9.14 0.71
C ALA A 156 -1.39 -9.95 1.83
N ASP A 157 -0.11 -10.27 1.64
CA ASP A 157 0.70 -10.87 2.69
C ASP A 157 1.06 -9.81 3.72
N VAL A 158 1.43 -8.60 3.26
CA VAL A 158 1.86 -7.50 4.12
C VAL A 158 1.23 -6.18 3.69
N ALA A 159 0.77 -5.38 4.65
CA ALA A 159 0.48 -3.95 4.47
C ALA A 159 1.58 -3.11 5.13
N ILE A 160 2.09 -2.11 4.40
CA ILE A 160 3.04 -1.12 4.89
C ILE A 160 2.36 0.24 4.81
N ILE A 161 2.10 0.87 5.95
CA ILE A 161 1.31 2.10 6.02
C ILE A 161 1.94 3.18 6.90
N LYS A 162 1.45 4.41 6.75
CA LYS A 162 1.83 5.57 7.58
C LYS A 162 0.65 6.06 8.40
N ALA A 163 0.88 6.29 9.70
CA ALA A 163 -0.08 6.85 10.63
C ALA A 163 0.41 8.17 11.23
N GLU A 164 -0.48 8.96 11.80
CA GLU A 164 -0.14 10.18 12.55
C GLU A 164 0.26 9.84 13.98
N LEU A 165 -0.61 9.13 14.70
CA LEU A 165 -0.35 8.60 16.03
C LEU A 165 -0.57 7.10 16.03
N ALA A 166 0.22 6.41 16.81
CA ALA A 166 -0.01 5.04 17.23
C ALA A 166 0.14 4.92 18.74
N ASP A 167 -0.51 3.96 19.36
CA ASP A 167 -0.10 3.49 20.69
C ASP A 167 0.67 2.16 20.59
N ALA A 168 1.26 1.72 21.69
CA ALA A 168 2.02 0.47 21.73
C ALA A 168 1.18 -0.78 21.43
N HIS A 169 -0.16 -0.67 21.45
CA HIS A 169 -1.08 -1.76 21.07
C HIS A 169 -1.45 -1.73 19.59
N GLY A 170 -1.01 -0.70 18.85
CA GLY A 170 -1.25 -0.55 17.42
C GLY A 170 -2.58 0.15 17.08
N ASN A 171 -3.22 0.84 18.02
CA ASN A 171 -4.35 1.72 17.69
C ASN A 171 -3.84 2.94 16.94
N LEU A 172 -4.48 3.30 15.82
CA LEU A 172 -3.96 4.32 14.89
C LEU A 172 -4.92 5.46 14.67
N THR A 173 -4.35 6.65 14.53
CA THR A 173 -5.01 7.82 13.95
C THR A 173 -4.28 8.28 12.68
N TYR A 174 -4.95 9.08 11.87
CA TYR A 174 -4.40 9.61 10.61
C TYR A 174 -4.67 11.10 10.51
N ARG A 175 -3.85 11.78 9.69
CA ARG A 175 -4.03 13.20 9.43
C ARG A 175 -4.55 13.42 8.01
N HIS A 176 -5.74 14.04 7.89
CA HIS A 176 -6.33 14.42 6.61
C HIS A 176 -6.31 13.29 5.57
N ALA A 177 -5.89 13.59 4.32
CA ALA A 177 -5.82 12.65 3.21
C ALA A 177 -4.78 11.52 3.40
N ALA A 178 -3.86 11.64 4.36
CA ALA A 178 -2.90 10.57 4.67
C ALA A 178 -3.58 9.29 5.22
N ARG A 179 -4.85 9.37 5.63
CA ARG A 179 -5.66 8.19 5.95
C ARG A 179 -5.81 7.25 4.76
N ASN A 180 -6.17 7.79 3.58
CA ASN A 180 -6.38 7.09 2.30
C ASN A 180 -6.86 5.62 2.44
N PHE A 181 -6.17 4.65 1.81
CA PHE A 181 -6.51 3.22 1.88
C PHE A 181 -5.98 2.51 3.13
N SER A 182 -5.14 3.16 3.94
CA SER A 182 -4.38 2.53 5.03
C SER A 182 -5.22 1.70 6.00
N PRO A 183 -6.39 2.16 6.50
CA PRO A 183 -7.23 1.34 7.37
C PRO A 183 -7.72 0.05 6.71
N LEU A 184 -8.09 0.13 5.44
CA LEU A 184 -8.57 -1.04 4.69
C LEU A 184 -7.45 -2.03 4.41
N MET A 185 -6.26 -1.53 4.09
CA MET A 185 -5.07 -2.35 3.83
C MET A 185 -4.66 -3.15 5.07
N CYS A 186 -4.70 -2.53 6.27
CA CYS A 186 -4.44 -3.25 7.52
C CYS A 186 -5.43 -4.40 7.76
N MET A 187 -6.69 -4.23 7.38
CA MET A 187 -7.70 -5.28 7.53
C MET A 187 -7.55 -6.40 6.51
N ALA A 188 -6.97 -6.12 5.34
CA ALA A 188 -6.89 -7.03 4.20
C ALA A 188 -5.57 -7.81 4.12
N ALA A 189 -4.58 -7.45 4.91
CA ALA A 189 -3.27 -8.08 4.94
C ALA A 189 -3.12 -9.09 6.07
N GLY A 190 -2.24 -10.07 5.86
CA GLY A 190 -1.87 -11.05 6.90
C GLY A 190 -0.99 -10.45 8.00
N VAL A 191 -0.15 -9.45 7.64
CA VAL A 191 0.72 -8.70 8.56
C VAL A 191 0.63 -7.21 8.22
N SER A 192 0.50 -6.35 9.22
CA SER A 192 0.47 -4.90 9.03
C SER A 192 1.60 -4.20 9.77
N ILE A 193 2.44 -3.49 9.02
CA ILE A 193 3.61 -2.74 9.50
C ILE A 193 3.33 -1.25 9.36
N VAL A 194 3.48 -0.51 10.43
CA VAL A 194 3.10 0.90 10.51
C VAL A 194 4.29 1.75 10.89
N GLN A 195 4.57 2.80 10.09
CA GLN A 195 5.36 3.92 10.59
C GLN A 195 4.43 5.02 11.11
N ALA A 196 4.57 5.38 12.36
CA ALA A 196 3.80 6.44 13.01
C ALA A 196 4.69 7.64 13.28
N ARG A 197 4.17 8.87 13.08
CA ARG A 197 4.92 10.07 13.43
C ARG A 197 5.22 10.13 14.94
N LYS A 198 4.32 9.59 15.76
CA LYS A 198 4.50 9.53 17.21
C LYS A 198 3.83 8.29 17.79
N VAL A 199 4.54 7.61 18.66
CA VAL A 199 3.98 6.54 19.49
C VAL A 199 3.68 7.12 20.89
N VAL A 200 2.44 6.91 21.35
CA VAL A 200 1.96 7.39 22.66
C VAL A 200 1.65 6.21 23.57
N ALA A 201 1.45 6.49 24.85
CA ALA A 201 1.07 5.43 25.80
C ALA A 201 -0.31 4.87 25.50
N PRO A 202 -0.58 3.57 25.77
CA PRO A 202 -1.92 3.01 25.66
C PRO A 202 -2.91 3.79 26.53
N GLY A 203 -4.01 4.25 25.89
CA GLY A 203 -5.02 5.08 26.52
C GLY A 203 -4.88 6.59 26.29
N ASP A 204 -3.77 7.05 25.71
CA ASP A 204 -3.59 8.47 25.35
C ASP A 204 -4.33 8.85 24.04
N ILE A 205 -4.65 7.86 23.20
CA ILE A 205 -5.53 8.08 22.03
C ILE A 205 -6.98 7.95 22.55
N ASP A 206 -7.78 9.00 22.36
CA ASP A 206 -9.21 8.94 22.63
C ASP A 206 -9.82 7.78 21.81
N PRO A 207 -10.53 6.83 22.43
CA PRO A 207 -11.15 5.69 21.75
C PRO A 207 -12.05 6.09 20.58
N GLU A 208 -12.75 7.22 20.67
CA GLU A 208 -13.60 7.75 19.59
C GLU A 208 -12.80 8.24 18.36
N HIS A 209 -11.50 8.48 18.51
CA HIS A 209 -10.60 8.89 17.43
C HIS A 209 -9.77 7.76 16.84
N VAL A 210 -9.86 6.54 17.38
CA VAL A 210 -9.19 5.37 16.81
C VAL A 210 -9.83 5.03 15.46
N VAL A 211 -9.03 5.11 14.39
CA VAL A 211 -9.50 4.80 13.04
C VAL A 211 -9.16 3.37 12.63
N THR A 212 -7.96 2.90 12.97
CA THR A 212 -7.57 1.50 12.79
C THR A 212 -7.35 0.90 14.18
N PRO A 213 -8.19 -0.06 14.61
CA PRO A 213 -7.98 -0.78 15.85
C PRO A 213 -6.69 -1.62 15.82
N GLY A 214 -6.03 -1.69 16.97
CA GLY A 214 -4.76 -2.38 17.11
C GLY A 214 -4.79 -3.86 16.71
N ILE A 215 -5.95 -4.52 16.74
CA ILE A 215 -6.09 -5.93 16.32
C ILE A 215 -5.66 -6.18 14.87
N PHE A 216 -5.62 -5.13 14.02
CA PHE A 216 -5.20 -5.20 12.63
C PHE A 216 -3.76 -4.74 12.40
N VAL A 217 -2.97 -4.54 13.44
CA VAL A 217 -1.59 -4.04 13.38
C VAL A 217 -0.65 -5.01 14.06
N ASP A 218 0.48 -5.32 13.46
CA ASP A 218 1.46 -6.28 14.00
C ASP A 218 2.76 -5.60 14.46
N ALA A 219 3.20 -4.54 13.77
CA ALA A 219 4.40 -3.80 14.11
C ALA A 219 4.20 -2.29 13.98
N VAL A 220 4.76 -1.53 14.91
CA VAL A 220 4.71 -0.06 14.96
C VAL A 220 6.12 0.49 15.12
N LEU A 221 6.54 1.30 14.15
CA LEU A 221 7.80 2.05 14.15
C LEU A 221 7.50 3.53 14.39
N GLU A 222 8.18 4.15 15.37
CA GLU A 222 8.13 5.61 15.51
C GLU A 222 9.11 6.29 14.56
N VAL A 223 8.61 7.28 13.80
CA VAL A 223 9.39 8.13 12.90
C VAL A 223 8.95 9.58 13.14
N PRO A 224 9.60 10.30 14.08
CA PRO A 224 9.15 11.64 14.50
C PRO A 224 9.16 12.68 13.40
N GLU A 225 10.11 12.60 12.47
CA GLU A 225 10.29 13.49 11.34
C GLU A 225 10.22 12.70 10.03
N PRO A 226 9.01 12.24 9.63
CA PRO A 226 8.87 11.34 8.50
C PRO A 226 9.12 12.09 7.18
N LEU A 227 9.90 11.48 6.31
CA LEU A 227 10.13 11.93 4.95
C LEU A 227 8.80 12.17 4.21
N GLN A 228 8.81 13.17 3.35
CA GLN A 228 7.67 13.46 2.48
C GLN A 228 8.06 13.12 1.04
N GLU A 229 7.35 12.17 0.44
CA GLU A 229 7.63 11.72 -0.93
C GLU A 229 7.66 12.88 -1.92
N GLU A 230 6.73 13.83 -1.81
CA GLU A 230 6.67 15.00 -2.71
C GLU A 230 7.91 15.91 -2.60
N GLU A 231 8.50 16.05 -1.42
CA GLU A 231 9.71 16.82 -1.21
C GLU A 231 10.92 16.14 -1.84
N LEU A 232 11.03 14.82 -1.66
CA LEU A 232 12.07 14.00 -2.28
C LEU A 232 11.96 14.01 -3.80
N VAL A 233 10.77 13.86 -4.36
CA VAL A 233 10.54 13.95 -5.82
C VAL A 233 10.92 15.34 -6.33
N ARG A 234 10.60 16.39 -5.60
CA ARG A 234 10.94 17.76 -5.99
C ARG A 234 12.44 18.05 -5.93
N SER A 235 13.18 17.40 -5.03
CA SER A 235 14.65 17.50 -4.99
C SER A 235 15.31 16.88 -6.22
N GLY A 236 14.62 15.94 -6.88
CA GLY A 236 15.13 15.22 -8.05
C GLY A 236 16.15 14.13 -7.70
N GLU A 237 16.35 13.85 -6.42
CA GLU A 237 17.28 12.81 -5.97
C GLU A 237 16.67 11.42 -6.16
N ALA A 238 17.49 10.46 -6.59
CA ALA A 238 17.13 9.05 -6.64
C ALA A 238 17.55 8.39 -5.33
N TYR A 239 16.69 7.56 -4.76
CA TYR A 239 17.06 6.66 -3.68
C TYR A 239 17.81 5.46 -4.24
N ARG A 240 19.01 5.17 -3.69
CA ARG A 240 19.93 4.10 -4.15
C ARG A 240 20.32 3.20 -2.99
#